data_63b5ab1ceed2cd8c494a50ec2977e023
#
_entry.id   63b5ab1ceed2cd8c494a50ec2977e023
#
_cell.length_a   1.000
_cell.length_b   1.000
_cell.length_c   1.000
_cell.angle_alpha   90.00
_cell.angle_beta   90.00
_cell.angle_gamma   90.00
#
_symmetry.space_group_name_H-M   'P 1'
#
loop_
_entity.id
_entity.type
_entity.pdbx_description
1 polymer ?
#
loop_
_entity_poly.entity_id
_entity_poly.type
_entity_poly.pdbx_seq_one_letter_code
_entity_poly.pdbx_strand_id
1 'polypeptide(L)'
;MQRASGESRVTFDLRDGKTRLGDLYQRDPCRVLFPEPEPGEPPQAVLLTTSGGVTDGDALTMAIEIGPGATAVATTQAAEKVYRAAPGGGHCRIDVSLRLAEGATLDWLIDVIGAPIHN
;
A
#
# COMPACT_ATOMS: atom_id res chain seq x y z
N MET A 1 -11.93 -23.61 5.73
CA MET A 1 -10.93 -22.81 5.04
C MET A 1 -10.71 -21.51 5.77
N GLN A 2 -9.47 -21.19 5.98
CA GLN A 2 -9.14 -19.97 6.68
C GLN A 2 -9.08 -18.80 5.72
N ARG A 3 -9.60 -17.69 6.16
CA ARG A 3 -9.56 -16.45 5.40
C ARG A 3 -8.51 -15.55 6.00
N ALA A 4 -7.81 -14.84 5.15
CA ALA A 4 -6.82 -13.91 5.59
C ALA A 4 -7.48 -12.56 5.85
N SER A 5 -7.01 -11.90 6.90
CA SER A 5 -7.47 -10.58 7.25
C SER A 5 -6.23 -9.74 7.50
N GLY A 6 -5.58 -9.35 6.40
CA GLY A 6 -4.34 -8.62 6.49
C GLY A 6 -4.57 -7.14 6.61
N GLU A 7 -3.59 -6.47 7.17
CA GLU A 7 -3.68 -5.03 7.33
C GLU A 7 -2.29 -4.41 7.26
N SER A 8 -2.21 -3.24 6.64
CA SER A 8 -1.02 -2.43 6.73
C SER A 8 -1.44 -0.99 6.96
N ARG A 9 -0.72 -0.30 7.84
CA ARG A 9 -0.94 1.11 8.11
C ARG A 9 0.40 1.80 8.20
N VAL A 10 0.52 2.91 7.50
CA VAL A 10 1.74 3.67 7.45
C VAL A 10 1.41 5.13 7.67
N THR A 11 2.18 5.80 8.52
CA THR A 11 2.05 7.23 8.66
C THR A 11 3.38 7.89 8.34
N PHE A 12 3.31 9.02 7.68
CA PHE A 12 4.48 9.83 7.41
C PHE A 12 4.26 11.19 8.05
N ASP A 13 5.28 11.70 8.70
CA ASP A 13 5.22 12.96 9.38
C ASP A 13 6.35 13.87 8.95
N LEU A 14 6.09 15.16 9.00
CA LEU A 14 7.12 16.14 8.72
C LEU A 14 7.83 16.47 10.03
N ARG A 15 9.14 16.23 10.07
CA ARG A 15 9.96 16.52 11.25
C ARG A 15 11.22 17.22 10.81
N ASP A 16 11.49 18.36 11.41
CA ASP A 16 12.68 19.13 11.09
C ASP A 16 12.83 19.36 9.60
N GLY A 17 11.71 19.68 8.94
CA GLY A 17 11.71 19.96 7.51
C GLY A 17 11.82 18.77 6.60
N LYS A 18 11.81 17.56 7.15
CA LYS A 18 11.91 16.34 6.33
C LYS A 18 10.78 15.40 6.67
N THR A 19 10.25 14.75 5.63
CA THR A 19 9.24 13.74 5.84
C THR A 19 9.89 12.45 6.30
N ARG A 20 9.35 11.90 7.38
CA ARG A 20 9.88 10.67 7.97
C ARG A 20 8.76 9.71 8.25
N LEU A 21 9.11 8.43 8.28
CA LEU A 21 8.16 7.40 8.68
C LEU A 21 7.76 7.64 10.12
N GLY A 22 6.46 7.71 10.36
CA GLY A 22 5.94 7.81 11.71
C GLY A 22 5.68 6.45 12.31
N ASP A 23 4.51 5.90 12.03
CA ASP A 23 4.13 4.59 12.55
C ASP A 23 3.98 3.60 11.43
N LEU A 24 4.28 2.35 11.76
CA LEU A 24 4.10 1.26 10.82
C LEU A 24 3.43 0.10 11.54
N TYR A 25 2.33 -0.38 10.97
CA TYR A 25 1.68 -1.59 11.44
C TYR A 25 1.46 -2.50 10.24
N GLN A 26 1.81 -3.77 10.38
CA GLN A 26 1.55 -4.70 9.29
C GLN A 26 1.23 -6.07 9.84
N ARG A 27 0.29 -6.72 9.19
CA ARG A 27 -0.14 -8.06 9.52
C ARG A 27 -0.31 -8.84 8.23
N ASP A 28 0.27 -10.03 8.18
CA ASP A 28 0.22 -10.83 6.97
C ASP A 28 -1.22 -11.03 6.49
N PRO A 29 -1.40 -11.08 5.21
CA PRO A 29 -0.38 -11.07 4.16
C PRO A 29 0.00 -9.68 3.67
N CYS A 30 -0.36 -8.64 4.37
CA CYS A 30 -0.02 -7.28 3.96
C CYS A 30 1.36 -6.90 4.47
N ARG A 31 2.15 -6.30 3.61
CA ARG A 31 3.50 -5.85 3.95
C ARG A 31 3.80 -4.53 3.30
N VAL A 32 4.70 -3.79 3.90
CA VAL A 32 5.15 -2.52 3.36
C VAL A 32 6.66 -2.54 3.29
N LEU A 33 7.18 -2.17 2.14
CA LEU A 33 8.62 -2.02 1.95
C LEU A 33 8.93 -0.55 1.76
N PHE A 34 10.12 -0.17 2.17
CA PHE A 34 10.55 1.22 2.09
C PHE A 34 11.85 1.29 1.31
N PRO A 35 11.77 1.42 -0.03
CA PRO A 35 12.98 1.54 -0.82
C PRO A 35 13.72 2.82 -0.47
N GLU A 36 15.03 2.78 -0.58
CA GLU A 36 15.85 3.94 -0.29
C GLU A 36 15.60 5.01 -1.34
N PRO A 37 15.15 6.20 -0.97
CA PRO A 37 14.94 7.24 -1.97
C PRO A 37 16.25 7.85 -2.43
N GLU A 38 16.25 8.39 -3.64
CA GLU A 38 17.38 9.15 -4.10
C GLU A 38 17.48 10.45 -3.31
N PRO A 39 18.66 11.04 -3.21
CA PRO A 39 18.77 12.31 -2.48
C PRO A 39 17.82 13.35 -3.03
N GLY A 40 17.07 13.98 -2.14
CA GLY A 40 16.10 14.98 -2.52
C GLY A 40 14.74 14.45 -2.85
N GLU A 41 14.58 13.14 -2.90
CA GLU A 41 13.27 12.56 -3.18
C GLU A 41 12.53 12.25 -1.89
N PRO A 42 11.20 12.29 -1.93
CA PRO A 42 10.42 11.95 -0.76
C PRO A 42 10.49 10.46 -0.46
N PRO A 43 10.17 10.07 0.78
CA PRO A 43 10.15 8.65 1.10
C PRO A 43 9.08 7.92 0.33
N GLN A 44 9.32 6.63 0.11
CA GLN A 44 8.40 5.76 -0.61
C GLN A 44 7.95 4.62 0.24
N ALA A 45 6.70 4.23 0.05
CA ALA A 45 6.16 3.02 0.65
C ALA A 45 5.62 2.15 -0.47
N VAL A 46 6.02 0.87 -0.46
CA VAL A 46 5.49 -0.09 -1.42
C VAL A 46 4.63 -1.07 -0.65
N LEU A 47 3.34 -1.04 -0.93
CA LEU A 47 2.38 -1.90 -0.26
C LEU A 47 2.14 -3.13 -1.11
N LEU A 48 2.29 -4.30 -0.49
CA LEU A 48 2.19 -5.55 -1.24
C LEU A 48 1.61 -6.64 -0.36
N THR A 49 1.31 -7.76 -0.98
CA THR A 49 0.89 -8.94 -0.24
C THR A 49 1.98 -10.00 -0.39
N THR A 50 2.19 -10.74 0.68
CA THR A 50 3.23 -11.76 0.69
C THR A 50 2.73 -13.04 0.03
N SER A 51 3.60 -14.04 0.06
CA SER A 51 3.34 -15.30 -0.59
C SER A 51 2.03 -15.92 -0.14
N GLY A 52 1.49 -16.76 -0.96
CA GLY A 52 0.17 -17.28 -0.74
C GLY A 52 -0.86 -16.41 -1.41
N GLY A 53 -0.52 -15.16 -1.54
CA GLY A 53 -1.38 -14.24 -2.24
C GLY A 53 -2.72 -14.09 -1.60
N VAL A 54 -3.70 -13.87 -2.44
CA VAL A 54 -5.03 -13.51 -2.02
C VAL A 54 -5.97 -14.59 -2.50
N THR A 55 -6.85 -15.03 -1.61
CA THR A 55 -7.81 -16.07 -1.98
C THR A 55 -9.22 -15.58 -1.73
N ASP A 56 -10.16 -16.44 -2.10
CA ASP A 56 -11.56 -16.16 -1.89
C ASP A 56 -11.85 -15.91 -0.41
N GLY A 57 -12.53 -14.84 -0.14
CA GLY A 57 -12.90 -14.51 1.22
C GLY A 57 -11.88 -13.70 1.97
N ASP A 58 -10.74 -13.44 1.36
CA ASP A 58 -9.75 -12.60 2.02
C ASP A 58 -10.22 -11.15 2.07
N ALA A 59 -9.87 -10.48 3.15
CA ALA A 59 -10.13 -9.06 3.29
C ALA A 59 -8.85 -8.39 3.73
N LEU A 60 -8.42 -7.42 2.95
CA LEU A 60 -7.17 -6.72 3.21
C LEU A 60 -7.45 -5.24 3.36
N THR A 61 -6.77 -4.62 4.29
CA THR A 61 -6.91 -3.19 4.53
C THR A 61 -5.55 -2.54 4.46
N MET A 62 -5.45 -1.48 3.69
CA MET A 62 -4.21 -0.73 3.55
C MET A 62 -4.51 0.73 3.79
N ALA A 63 -3.80 1.34 4.71
CA ALA A 63 -4.04 2.73 5.08
C ALA A 63 -2.74 3.51 5.08
N ILE A 64 -2.80 4.71 4.55
CA ILE A 64 -1.67 5.63 4.54
C ILE A 64 -2.17 6.97 5.05
N GLU A 65 -1.45 7.52 6.01
CA GLU A 65 -1.75 8.84 6.54
C GLU A 65 -0.53 9.73 6.38
N ILE A 66 -0.73 10.89 5.83
CA ILE A 66 0.34 11.84 5.62
C ILE A 66 0.06 13.04 6.50
N GLY A 67 0.97 13.34 7.41
CA GLY A 67 0.82 14.45 8.33
C GLY A 67 0.96 15.80 7.66
N PRO A 68 0.69 16.88 8.39
CA PRO A 68 0.69 18.21 7.79
C PRO A 68 2.03 18.55 7.15
N GLY A 69 1.97 19.00 5.91
CA GLY A 69 3.14 19.43 5.19
C GLY A 69 4.07 18.34 4.71
N ALA A 70 3.79 17.08 5.00
CA ALA A 70 4.65 15.99 4.61
C ALA A 70 4.37 15.56 3.16
N THR A 71 5.35 14.93 2.55
CA THR A 71 5.25 14.49 1.17
C THR A 71 5.77 13.05 1.07
N ALA A 72 5.01 12.18 0.44
CA ALA A 72 5.43 10.79 0.29
C ALA A 72 4.93 10.23 -1.03
N VAL A 73 5.52 9.11 -1.42
CA VAL A 73 5.12 8.36 -2.61
C VAL A 73 4.71 6.98 -2.13
N ALA A 74 3.61 6.48 -2.67
CA ALA A 74 3.17 5.14 -2.32
C ALA A 74 2.80 4.39 -3.59
N THR A 75 3.14 3.10 -3.60
CA THR A 75 2.84 2.22 -4.71
C THR A 75 2.21 0.97 -4.15
N THR A 76 1.25 0.40 -4.85
CA THR A 76 0.71 -0.88 -4.43
C THR A 76 0.88 -1.90 -5.54
N GLN A 77 1.25 -3.10 -5.14
CA GLN A 77 1.33 -4.23 -6.05
C GLN A 77 0.26 -5.27 -5.76
N ALA A 78 -0.63 -4.94 -4.84
CA ALA A 78 -1.66 -5.89 -4.45
C ALA A 78 -2.69 -6.11 -5.55
N ALA A 79 -2.83 -5.15 -6.44
CA ALA A 79 -3.84 -5.25 -7.49
C ALA A 79 -3.63 -6.48 -8.37
N GLU A 80 -2.39 -6.85 -8.60
CA GLU A 80 -2.11 -8.03 -9.40
C GLU A 80 -2.66 -9.27 -8.74
N LYS A 81 -2.51 -9.38 -7.44
CA LYS A 81 -2.99 -10.55 -6.72
C LYS A 81 -4.51 -10.64 -6.77
N VAL A 82 -5.18 -9.52 -6.61
CA VAL A 82 -6.63 -9.50 -6.68
C VAL A 82 -7.09 -9.95 -8.05
N TYR A 83 -6.44 -9.45 -9.06
CA TYR A 83 -6.82 -9.75 -10.42
C TYR A 83 -6.72 -11.24 -10.70
N ARG A 84 -5.69 -11.88 -10.18
CA ARG A 84 -5.49 -13.30 -10.40
C ARG A 84 -6.41 -14.18 -9.57
N ALA A 85 -6.85 -13.68 -8.44
CA ALA A 85 -7.73 -14.46 -7.57
C ALA A 85 -9.15 -14.47 -8.06
N ALA A 86 -9.53 -13.51 -8.87
CA ALA A 86 -10.91 -13.33 -9.24
C ALA A 86 -11.48 -14.36 -10.23
N PRO A 87 -10.69 -14.89 -11.16
CA PRO A 87 -11.29 -15.81 -12.14
C PRO A 87 -11.88 -17.03 -11.44
N GLY A 88 -13.04 -17.39 -11.82
CA GLY A 88 -13.66 -18.53 -11.20
C GLY A 88 -14.54 -18.21 -10.04
N GLY A 89 -14.74 -16.94 -9.76
CA GLY A 89 -15.74 -16.56 -8.80
C GLY A 89 -15.23 -16.27 -7.40
N GLY A 90 -13.93 -16.21 -7.21
CA GLY A 90 -13.42 -15.85 -5.90
C GLY A 90 -13.67 -14.39 -5.61
N HIS A 91 -13.83 -14.08 -4.35
CA HIS A 91 -14.01 -12.72 -3.90
C HIS A 91 -12.93 -12.35 -2.93
N CYS A 92 -12.13 -11.40 -3.31
CA CYS A 92 -11.15 -10.82 -2.43
C CYS A 92 -11.44 -9.33 -2.35
N ARG A 93 -11.37 -8.79 -1.14
CA ARG A 93 -11.64 -7.39 -0.94
C ARG A 93 -10.39 -6.69 -0.46
N ILE A 94 -10.05 -5.60 -1.11
CA ILE A 94 -8.97 -4.74 -0.68
C ILE A 94 -9.52 -3.35 -0.49
N ASP A 95 -9.45 -2.86 0.74
CA ASP A 95 -9.86 -1.51 1.06
C ASP A 95 -8.62 -0.67 1.25
N VAL A 96 -8.52 0.42 0.52
CA VAL A 96 -7.40 1.34 0.64
C VAL A 96 -7.92 2.66 1.17
N SER A 97 -7.27 3.18 2.19
CA SER A 97 -7.66 4.42 2.81
C SER A 97 -6.48 5.39 2.77
N LEU A 98 -6.70 6.57 2.24
CA LEU A 98 -5.67 7.59 2.16
C LEU A 98 -6.15 8.81 2.93
N ARG A 99 -5.35 9.26 3.88
CA ARG A 99 -5.66 10.44 4.67
C ARG A 99 -4.53 11.43 4.55
N LEU A 100 -4.85 12.60 4.05
CA LEU A 100 -3.86 13.64 3.88
C LEU A 100 -4.26 14.84 4.73
N ALA A 101 -3.37 15.27 5.60
CA ALA A 101 -3.58 16.45 6.38
C ALA A 101 -3.29 17.68 5.54
N GLU A 102 -3.51 18.84 6.12
CA GLU A 102 -3.35 20.08 5.40
C GLU A 102 -1.92 20.24 4.90
N GLY A 103 -1.78 20.58 3.62
CA GLY A 103 -0.45 20.75 3.03
C GLY A 103 0.26 19.47 2.70
N ALA A 104 -0.35 18.32 2.95
CA ALA A 104 0.27 17.05 2.66
C ALA A 104 0.15 16.70 1.19
N THR A 105 1.12 15.93 0.70
CA THR A 105 1.14 15.50 -0.69
C THR A 105 1.44 14.02 -0.75
N LEU A 106 0.68 13.29 -1.54
CA LEU A 106 0.91 11.88 -1.74
C LEU A 106 0.79 11.56 -3.22
N ASP A 107 1.86 11.00 -3.79
CA ASP A 107 1.82 10.44 -5.13
C ASP A 107 1.47 8.98 -5.00
N TRP A 108 0.29 8.63 -5.46
CA TRP A 108 -0.22 7.27 -5.32
C TRP A 108 -0.18 6.58 -6.68
N LEU A 109 0.61 5.52 -6.76
CA LEU A 109 0.79 4.79 -8.00
C LEU A 109 0.30 3.36 -7.82
N ILE A 110 -0.47 2.88 -8.77
CA ILE A 110 -0.92 1.50 -8.77
C ILE A 110 -0.12 0.76 -9.81
N ASP A 111 0.63 -0.22 -9.33
CA ASP A 111 1.46 -1.03 -10.20
C ASP A 111 0.78 -2.35 -10.45
N VAL A 112 0.38 -2.59 -11.68
CA VAL A 112 -0.32 -3.81 -12.06
C VAL A 112 0.65 -4.67 -12.84
N ILE A 113 1.64 -5.18 -12.14
CA ILE A 113 2.65 -6.00 -12.75
C ILE A 113 2.06 -7.32 -13.18
N GLY A 114 2.38 -7.75 -14.37
CA GLY A 114 1.91 -9.02 -14.88
C GLY A 114 0.58 -8.94 -15.56
N ALA A 115 -0.15 -7.86 -15.40
CA ALA A 115 -1.38 -7.69 -16.13
C ALA A 115 -1.04 -7.17 -17.52
N PRO A 116 -1.69 -7.68 -18.54
CA PRO A 116 -1.43 -7.16 -19.86
C PRO A 116 -1.97 -5.76 -19.95
N ILE A 117 -1.10 -4.87 -20.20
CA ILE A 117 -1.53 -3.51 -20.41
C ILE A 117 -1.51 -3.31 -21.86
N HIS A 118 -2.66 -3.37 -22.40
CA HIS A 118 -2.76 -3.20 -23.78
C HIS A 118 -3.40 -1.95 -24.06
N ASN A 119 -2.82 -1.34 -24.79
CA ASN A 119 -3.30 -0.11 -25.22
C ASN A 119 -3.98 -0.22 -26.50
#